data_1e50acd69e8466ec5004f23d9f6ebb31
#
_entry.id   1e50acd69e8466ec5004f23d9f6ebb31
#
_cell.length_a   1.000
_cell.length_b   1.000
_cell.length_c   1.000
_cell.angle_alpha   90.00
_cell.angle_beta   90.00
_cell.angle_gamma   90.00
#
_symmetry.space_group_name_H-M   'P 1'
#
loop_
_entity.id
_entity.type
_entity.pdbx_description
1 polymer ?
#
loop_
_entity_poly.entity_id
_entity_poly.type
_entity_poly.pdbx_seq_one_letter_code
_entity_poly.pdbx_strand_id
1 'polypeptide(L)'
;MEKTVSFQQLLVWQKAHQFVLLVYKTTELYPQKEMFGLTSQFRRAAISIAANIAEGYKKKDYKNKIHFFNIAQGSLEECKYHIILSKDLNYPSDSELEILSEEISKLLAGYIKSINANNSIS
;
A
#
# COMPACT_ATOMS: atom_id res chain seq x y z
N MET A 1 -28.44 0.73 10.75
CA MET A 1 -27.13 0.10 10.57
C MET A 1 -26.31 0.89 9.55
N GLU A 2 -25.12 1.21 9.92
CA GLU A 2 -24.25 1.95 9.01
C GLU A 2 -23.50 1.02 8.08
N LYS A 3 -23.43 1.41 6.83
CA LYS A 3 -22.63 0.71 5.83
C LYS A 3 -21.34 1.47 5.62
N THR A 4 -20.31 0.79 5.11
CA THR A 4 -19.10 1.45 4.69
C THR A 4 -19.44 2.41 3.56
N VAL A 5 -19.32 3.71 3.82
CA VAL A 5 -19.68 4.74 2.84
C VAL A 5 -18.46 5.37 2.18
N SER A 6 -17.26 5.00 2.65
CA SER A 6 -16.01 5.55 2.15
C SER A 6 -14.91 4.52 2.28
N PHE A 7 -13.93 4.60 1.36
CA PHE A 7 -12.73 3.76 1.47
C PHE A 7 -11.98 3.99 2.78
N GLN A 8 -12.17 5.15 3.40
CA GLN A 8 -11.49 5.48 4.67
C GLN A 8 -11.90 4.56 5.81
N GLN A 9 -13.01 3.84 5.66
CA GLN A 9 -13.48 2.88 6.66
C GLN A 9 -12.90 1.49 6.46
N LEU A 10 -12.21 1.24 5.34
CA LEU A 10 -11.57 -0.06 5.09
C LEU A 10 -10.29 -0.17 5.92
N LEU A 11 -10.16 -1.27 6.64
CA LEU A 11 -8.97 -1.50 7.46
C LEU A 11 -7.71 -1.53 6.59
N VAL A 12 -7.76 -2.17 5.42
CA VAL A 12 -6.60 -2.26 4.54
C VAL A 12 -6.16 -0.88 4.08
N TRP A 13 -7.11 0.02 3.80
CA TRP A 13 -6.76 1.40 3.43
C TRP A 13 -6.15 2.15 4.61
N GLN A 14 -6.71 1.98 5.81
CA GLN A 14 -6.19 2.65 7.00
C GLN A 14 -4.75 2.25 7.27
N LYS A 15 -4.43 0.97 7.12
CA LYS A 15 -3.06 0.50 7.28
C LYS A 15 -2.14 1.02 6.18
N ALA A 16 -2.64 1.06 4.94
CA ALA A 16 -1.87 1.61 3.83
C ALA A 16 -1.57 3.09 4.05
N HIS A 17 -2.53 3.85 4.56
CA HIS A 17 -2.32 5.25 4.87
C HIS A 17 -1.29 5.45 5.99
N GLN A 18 -1.37 4.64 7.05
CA GLN A 18 -0.36 4.66 8.11
C GLN A 18 1.03 4.40 7.54
N PHE A 19 1.13 3.46 6.61
CA PHE A 19 2.39 3.13 5.95
C PHE A 19 2.93 4.33 5.16
N VAL A 20 2.07 5.04 4.42
CA VAL A 20 2.46 6.25 3.69
C VAL A 20 3.07 7.28 4.65
N LEU A 21 2.39 7.54 5.76
CA LEU A 21 2.87 8.52 6.73
C LEU A 21 4.22 8.12 7.32
N LEU A 22 4.40 6.84 7.59
CA LEU A 22 5.66 6.34 8.13
C LEU A 22 6.78 6.40 7.10
N VAL A 23 6.48 6.14 5.82
CA VAL A 23 7.45 6.28 4.73
C VAL A 23 7.93 7.73 4.63
N TYR A 24 7.01 8.70 4.73
CA TYR A 24 7.40 10.11 4.70
C TYR A 24 8.30 10.45 5.86
N LYS A 25 7.94 10.02 7.07
CA LYS A 25 8.73 10.29 8.27
C LYS A 25 10.12 9.68 8.17
N THR A 26 10.21 8.44 7.71
CA THR A 26 11.48 7.73 7.61
C THR A 26 12.37 8.33 6.53
N THR A 27 11.80 8.63 5.36
CA THR A 27 12.57 9.15 4.24
C THR A 27 13.02 10.59 4.43
N GLU A 28 12.42 11.34 5.35
CA GLU A 28 12.93 12.65 5.71
C GLU A 28 14.35 12.58 6.24
N LEU A 29 14.74 11.44 6.79
CA LEU A 29 16.06 11.21 7.35
C LEU A 29 17.06 10.68 6.32
N TYR A 30 16.61 10.43 5.10
CA TYR A 30 17.48 9.96 4.03
C TYR A 30 18.44 11.08 3.57
N PRO A 31 19.60 10.72 2.98
CA PRO A 31 20.51 11.74 2.44
C PRO A 31 19.83 12.64 1.43
N GLN A 32 20.19 13.91 1.42
CA GLN A 32 19.65 14.91 0.50
C GLN A 32 19.78 14.47 -0.96
N LYS A 33 20.85 13.76 -1.29
CA LYS A 33 21.10 13.28 -2.66
C LYS A 33 20.02 12.34 -3.18
N GLU A 34 19.23 11.75 -2.26
CA GLU A 34 18.14 10.82 -2.65
C GLU A 34 16.80 11.52 -2.85
N MET A 35 16.74 12.82 -2.69
CA MET A 35 15.46 13.56 -2.79
C MET A 35 14.72 13.27 -4.10
N PHE A 36 15.44 13.20 -5.22
CA PHE A 36 14.85 12.90 -6.52
C PHE A 36 15.14 11.47 -6.98
N GLY A 37 15.64 10.64 -6.09
CA GLY A 37 15.91 9.23 -6.34
C GLY A 37 15.05 8.36 -5.43
N LEU A 38 15.70 7.61 -4.53
CA LEU A 38 15.03 6.64 -3.66
C LEU A 38 13.92 7.27 -2.83
N THR A 39 14.14 8.45 -2.24
CA THR A 39 13.11 9.12 -1.44
C THR A 39 11.84 9.32 -2.26
N SER A 40 11.97 9.90 -3.45
CA SER A 40 10.82 10.18 -4.32
C SER A 40 10.14 8.88 -4.74
N GLN A 41 10.89 7.89 -5.16
CA GLN A 41 10.33 6.62 -5.65
C GLN A 41 9.62 5.86 -4.53
N PHE A 42 10.19 5.83 -3.33
CA PHE A 42 9.57 5.15 -2.21
C PHE A 42 8.24 5.80 -1.83
N ARG A 43 8.23 7.13 -1.75
CA ARG A 43 7.02 7.88 -1.45
C ARG A 43 5.92 7.64 -2.48
N ARG A 44 6.28 7.67 -3.76
CA ARG A 44 5.31 7.46 -4.85
C ARG A 44 4.73 6.05 -4.81
N ALA A 45 5.56 5.05 -4.57
CA ALA A 45 5.10 3.67 -4.47
C ALA A 45 4.16 3.49 -3.28
N ALA A 46 4.50 4.08 -2.14
CA ALA A 46 3.64 4.01 -0.94
C ALA A 46 2.29 4.68 -1.19
N ILE A 47 2.28 5.88 -1.76
CA ILE A 47 1.04 6.59 -2.10
C ILE A 47 0.21 5.73 -3.06
N SER A 48 0.84 5.07 -4.01
CA SER A 48 0.15 4.23 -5.00
C SER A 48 -0.63 3.10 -4.33
N ILE A 49 -0.13 2.53 -3.25
CA ILE A 49 -0.87 1.48 -2.52
C ILE A 49 -2.22 2.02 -2.06
N ALA A 50 -2.20 3.09 -1.28
CA ALA A 50 -3.42 3.67 -0.70
C ALA A 50 -4.36 4.21 -1.77
N ALA A 51 -3.80 4.89 -2.78
CA ALA A 51 -4.60 5.49 -3.85
C ALA A 51 -5.32 4.41 -4.67
N ASN A 52 -4.66 3.30 -4.97
CA ASN A 52 -5.28 2.24 -5.77
C ASN A 52 -6.29 1.43 -4.96
N ILE A 53 -6.10 1.30 -3.66
CA ILE A 53 -7.14 0.71 -2.80
C ILE A 53 -8.40 1.59 -2.84
N ALA A 54 -8.23 2.90 -2.73
CA ALA A 54 -9.35 3.84 -2.78
C ALA A 54 -10.07 3.77 -4.13
N GLU A 55 -9.31 3.76 -5.23
CA GLU A 55 -9.87 3.66 -6.57
C GLU A 55 -10.64 2.35 -6.76
N GLY A 56 -10.04 1.23 -6.37
CA GLY A 56 -10.66 -0.07 -6.50
C GLY A 56 -11.92 -0.20 -5.67
N TYR A 57 -11.93 0.38 -4.48
CA TYR A 57 -13.11 0.38 -3.62
C TYR A 57 -14.32 1.00 -4.34
N LYS A 58 -14.10 2.09 -5.06
CA LYS A 58 -15.17 2.85 -5.72
C LYS A 58 -15.71 2.15 -6.97
N LYS A 59 -14.92 1.29 -7.60
CA LYS A 59 -15.37 0.61 -8.82
C LYS A 59 -16.48 -0.39 -8.50
N LYS A 60 -17.49 -0.45 -9.36
CA LYS A 60 -18.59 -1.40 -9.22
C LYS A 60 -18.30 -2.68 -10.00
N ASP A 61 -17.61 -2.54 -11.12
CA ASP A 61 -17.27 -3.65 -11.98
C ASP A 61 -16.15 -4.49 -11.36
N TYR A 62 -16.37 -5.81 -11.31
CA TYR A 62 -15.43 -6.75 -10.71
C TYR A 62 -14.03 -6.66 -11.33
N LYS A 63 -13.94 -6.62 -12.66
CA LYS A 63 -12.65 -6.59 -13.33
C LYS A 63 -11.86 -5.34 -13.01
N ASN A 64 -12.55 -4.19 -12.99
CA ASN A 64 -11.90 -2.93 -12.67
C ASN A 64 -11.47 -2.90 -11.20
N LYS A 65 -12.31 -3.41 -10.31
CA LYS A 65 -11.99 -3.47 -8.89
C LYS A 65 -10.71 -4.28 -8.67
N ILE A 66 -10.63 -5.47 -9.26
CA ILE A 66 -9.47 -6.35 -9.13
C ILE A 66 -8.24 -5.71 -9.78
N HIS A 67 -8.41 -5.03 -10.90
CA HIS A 67 -7.31 -4.34 -11.58
C HIS A 67 -6.59 -3.35 -10.64
N PHE A 68 -7.35 -2.52 -9.95
CA PHE A 68 -6.76 -1.53 -9.05
C PHE A 68 -6.12 -2.18 -7.82
N PHE A 69 -6.71 -3.24 -7.31
CA PHE A 69 -6.11 -3.96 -6.19
C PHE A 69 -4.82 -4.67 -6.59
N ASN A 70 -4.74 -5.16 -7.83
CA ASN A 70 -3.49 -5.74 -8.34
C ASN A 70 -2.39 -4.69 -8.47
N ILE A 71 -2.74 -3.47 -8.87
CA ILE A 71 -1.76 -2.38 -8.91
C ILE A 71 -1.26 -2.09 -7.50
N ALA A 72 -2.17 -2.06 -6.53
CA ALA A 72 -1.79 -1.85 -5.13
C ALA A 72 -0.82 -2.93 -4.64
N GLN A 73 -1.05 -4.20 -5.00
CA GLN A 73 -0.14 -5.28 -4.64
C GLN A 73 1.24 -5.09 -5.26
N GLY A 74 1.30 -4.69 -6.52
CA GLY A 74 2.57 -4.42 -7.19
C GLY A 74 3.32 -3.27 -6.53
N SER A 75 2.61 -2.21 -6.18
CA SER A 75 3.21 -1.07 -5.48
C SER A 75 3.73 -1.46 -4.10
N LEU A 76 3.03 -2.37 -3.42
CA LEU A 76 3.47 -2.88 -2.13
C LEU A 76 4.77 -3.68 -2.27
N GLU A 77 4.86 -4.53 -3.29
CA GLU A 77 6.09 -5.28 -3.54
C GLU A 77 7.26 -4.33 -3.85
N GLU A 78 6.99 -3.26 -4.61
CA GLU A 78 8.00 -2.24 -4.86
C GLU A 78 8.46 -1.60 -3.56
N CYS A 79 7.55 -1.30 -2.64
CA CYS A 79 7.90 -0.73 -1.34
C CYS A 79 8.76 -1.69 -0.52
N LYS A 80 8.46 -2.99 -0.57
CA LYS A 80 9.28 -4.00 0.12
C LYS A 80 10.72 -3.98 -0.41
N TYR A 81 10.87 -3.82 -1.72
CA TYR A 81 12.20 -3.67 -2.31
C TYR A 81 12.89 -2.39 -1.83
N HIS A 82 12.18 -1.28 -1.79
CA HIS A 82 12.77 -0.03 -1.29
C HIS A 82 13.24 -0.16 0.17
N ILE A 83 12.52 -0.91 0.98
CA ILE A 83 12.94 -1.18 2.37
C ILE A 83 14.25 -1.94 2.38
N ILE A 84 14.35 -2.99 1.57
CA ILE A 84 15.57 -3.80 1.46
C ILE A 84 16.74 -2.92 1.00
N LEU A 85 16.52 -2.17 -0.06
CA LEU A 85 17.57 -1.32 -0.64
C LEU A 85 18.06 -0.28 0.36
N SER A 86 17.16 0.38 1.06
CA SER A 86 17.54 1.42 2.02
C SER A 86 18.37 0.84 3.17
N LYS A 87 18.05 -0.37 3.60
CA LYS A 87 18.83 -1.06 4.63
C LYS A 87 20.23 -1.41 4.14
N ASP A 88 20.31 -1.91 2.91
CA ASP A 88 21.60 -2.28 2.32
C ASP A 88 22.49 -1.04 2.10
N LEU A 89 21.87 0.12 1.89
CA LEU A 89 22.60 1.39 1.76
C LEU A 89 22.89 2.04 3.14
N ASN A 90 22.48 1.38 4.22
CA ASN A 90 22.65 1.86 5.59
C ASN A 90 21.94 3.19 5.86
N TYR A 91 20.81 3.40 5.21
CA TYR A 91 19.97 4.55 5.47
C TYR A 91 19.12 4.32 6.71
N PRO A 92 18.60 5.38 7.35
CA PRO A 92 17.69 5.23 8.49
C PRO A 92 16.51 4.34 8.13
N SER A 93 16.07 3.52 9.08
CA SER A 93 15.04 2.53 8.86
C SER A 93 14.17 2.42 10.10
N ASP A 94 12.94 1.94 9.93
CA ASP A 94 12.00 1.72 11.01
C ASP A 94 11.39 0.34 10.81
N SER A 95 11.54 -0.53 11.78
CA SER A 95 11.03 -1.91 11.69
C SER A 95 9.51 -1.95 11.51
N GLU A 96 8.80 -0.90 11.89
CA GLU A 96 7.36 -0.81 11.70
C GLU A 96 6.98 -0.80 10.23
N LEU A 97 7.88 -0.32 9.35
CA LEU A 97 7.64 -0.38 7.90
C LEU A 97 7.46 -1.82 7.43
N GLU A 98 8.29 -2.72 7.92
CA GLU A 98 8.20 -4.13 7.55
C GLU A 98 6.94 -4.77 8.11
N ILE A 99 6.61 -4.45 9.36
CA ILE A 99 5.41 -4.98 10.02
C ILE A 99 4.16 -4.52 9.27
N LEU A 100 4.04 -3.23 8.98
CA LEU A 100 2.90 -2.69 8.24
C LEU A 100 2.80 -3.27 6.84
N SER A 101 3.93 -3.41 6.14
CA SER A 101 3.89 -3.97 4.79
C SER A 101 3.35 -5.40 4.79
N GLU A 102 3.69 -6.21 5.80
CA GLU A 102 3.16 -7.57 5.91
C GLU A 102 1.68 -7.57 6.26
N GLU A 103 1.25 -6.68 7.16
CA GLU A 103 -0.18 -6.56 7.50
C GLU A 103 -1.00 -6.17 6.26
N ILE A 104 -0.52 -5.18 5.50
CA ILE A 104 -1.20 -4.73 4.28
C ILE A 104 -1.27 -5.87 3.27
N SER A 105 -0.17 -6.61 3.12
CA SER A 105 -0.11 -7.74 2.18
C SER A 105 -1.19 -8.77 2.48
N LYS A 106 -1.31 -9.15 3.75
CA LYS A 106 -2.31 -10.13 4.18
C LYS A 106 -3.73 -9.62 4.03
N LEU A 107 -3.97 -8.38 4.44
CA LEU A 107 -5.30 -7.78 4.35
C LEU A 107 -5.74 -7.63 2.89
N LEU A 108 -4.83 -7.17 2.03
CA LEU A 108 -5.15 -6.97 0.62
C LEU A 108 -5.41 -8.30 -0.08
N ALA A 109 -4.59 -9.31 0.19
CA ALA A 109 -4.80 -10.65 -0.37
C ALA A 109 -6.14 -11.22 0.07
N GLY A 110 -6.49 -11.07 1.35
CA GLY A 110 -7.77 -11.53 1.88
C GLY A 110 -8.94 -10.80 1.27
N TYR A 111 -8.81 -9.50 1.04
CA TYR A 111 -9.84 -8.68 0.43
C TYR A 111 -10.09 -9.13 -1.02
N ILE A 112 -9.02 -9.34 -1.78
CA ILE A 112 -9.12 -9.82 -3.16
C ILE A 112 -9.76 -11.21 -3.21
N LYS A 113 -9.36 -12.09 -2.30
CA LYS A 113 -9.92 -13.43 -2.22
C LYS A 113 -11.42 -13.39 -1.95
N SER A 114 -11.84 -12.50 -1.05
CA SER A 114 -13.26 -12.31 -0.72
C SER A 114 -14.06 -11.84 -1.94
N ILE A 115 -13.51 -10.88 -2.69
CA ILE A 115 -14.16 -10.36 -3.90
C ILE A 115 -14.28 -11.47 -4.95
N ASN A 116 -13.22 -12.27 -5.15
CA ASN A 116 -13.23 -13.37 -6.10
C ASN A 116 -14.26 -14.43 -5.71
N ALA A 117 -14.36 -14.76 -4.44
CA ALA A 117 -15.34 -15.73 -3.96
C ALA A 117 -16.76 -15.25 -4.21
N ASN A 118 -17.05 -13.98 -3.90
CA ASN A 118 -18.37 -13.40 -4.14
C ASN A 118 -18.72 -13.37 -5.62
N ASN A 119 -17.77 -13.07 -6.47
CA ASN A 119 -17.98 -13.05 -7.90
C ASN A 119 -18.23 -14.46 -8.45
N SER A 120 -17.55 -15.48 -7.90
CA SER A 120 -17.71 -16.87 -8.32
C SER A 120 -19.08 -17.43 -7.96
N ILE A 121 -19.67 -16.95 -6.85
CA ILE A 121 -20.97 -17.40 -6.39
C ILE A 121 -22.10 -16.81 -7.25
N SER A 122 -21.91 -15.59 -7.66
CA SER A 122 -22.90 -14.89 -8.49
C SER A 122 -22.77 -15.27 -9.96
#